data_4aecce91b82f8cb749f4f6e71a527739
#
_entry.id   4aecce91b82f8cb749f4f6e71a527739
#
_cell.length_a   1.000
_cell.length_b   1.000
_cell.length_c   1.000
_cell.angle_alpha   90.00
_cell.angle_beta   90.00
_cell.angle_gamma   90.00
#
_symmetry.space_group_name_H-M   'P 1'
#
loop_
_entity.id
_entity.type
_entity.pdbx_description
1 polymer ?
#
loop_
_entity_poly.entity_id
_entity_poly.type
_entity_poly.pdbx_seq_one_letter_code
_entity_poly.pdbx_strand_id
1 'polypeptide(L)'
;TAPCMPTAATAHPPPHRTHGPPPASRCRAGIISRGRDGAMQCVPLFSRILSLFAESNDLQFAVPGGLIGVGTMIDPTLTRADRLVGQVLGSVGNLPEIYTELEVSYYLLRRLLGVKTAEGEKAGKVQKLAKGEILMVNIGSTSTGGRITAVRADLAKVALVAPVCTAEGEKIALSRRVDKHWRLIGWGEIRRGITIEP
;
A
#
# COMPACT_ATOMS: atom_id res chain seq x y z
N THR A 1 21.26 12.34 -13.61
CA THR A 1 19.86 12.49 -13.18
C THR A 1 19.59 11.42 -12.14
N ALA A 2 19.73 11.81 -10.85
CA ALA A 2 19.47 10.93 -9.72
C ALA A 2 17.95 10.75 -9.53
N PRO A 3 17.47 9.56 -9.13
CA PRO A 3 16.08 9.35 -8.81
C PRO A 3 15.72 10.10 -7.53
N CYS A 4 14.63 10.83 -7.59
CA CYS A 4 14.05 11.54 -6.46
C CYS A 4 13.61 10.51 -5.41
N MET A 5 14.30 10.49 -4.27
CA MET A 5 13.84 9.76 -3.10
C MET A 5 12.60 10.47 -2.51
N PRO A 6 11.63 9.75 -1.98
CA PRO A 6 10.52 10.38 -1.28
C PRO A 6 11.09 11.18 -0.12
N THR A 7 10.77 12.47 -0.13
CA THR A 7 11.23 13.42 0.88
C THR A 7 10.69 12.97 2.24
N ALA A 8 11.56 12.45 3.08
CA ALA A 8 11.26 12.31 4.49
C ALA A 8 10.90 13.72 5.01
N ALA A 9 9.73 13.86 5.57
CA ALA A 9 9.34 15.08 6.26
C ALA A 9 10.25 15.25 7.49
N THR A 10 11.40 15.86 7.27
CA THR A 10 12.33 16.28 8.32
C THR A 10 11.68 17.48 9.01
N ALA A 11 11.01 17.20 10.13
CA ALA A 11 10.68 18.25 11.08
C ALA A 11 12.00 18.72 11.71
N HIS A 12 12.55 19.83 11.23
CA HIS A 12 13.62 20.52 11.94
C HIS A 12 13.08 21.00 13.29
N PRO A 13 13.78 20.74 14.41
CA PRO A 13 13.40 21.32 15.68
C PRO A 13 13.65 22.83 15.64
N PRO A 14 12.67 23.67 16.04
CA PRO A 14 12.92 25.08 16.24
C PRO A 14 13.81 25.28 17.48
N PRO A 15 14.61 26.39 17.54
CA PRO A 15 15.48 26.67 18.67
C PRO A 15 14.67 26.88 19.97
N HIS A 16 15.22 26.41 21.05
CA HIS A 16 14.75 26.45 22.44
C HIS A 16 13.72 27.55 22.76
N ARG A 17 12.49 27.16 22.98
CA ARG A 17 11.50 27.88 23.79
C ARG A 17 10.72 26.89 24.65
N THR A 18 10.81 27.15 25.97
CA THR A 18 9.94 26.76 27.10
C THR A 18 8.88 25.68 26.90
N HIS A 19 9.00 24.70 27.73
CA HIS A 19 8.19 23.49 27.90
C HIS A 19 6.66 23.72 27.89
N GLY A 20 6.07 23.60 26.72
CA GLY A 20 4.70 23.14 26.58
C GLY A 20 4.72 21.72 25.99
N PRO A 21 3.74 20.87 26.27
CA PRO A 21 3.70 19.54 25.64
C PRO A 21 3.70 19.73 24.12
N PRO A 22 4.46 18.89 23.36
CA PRO A 22 4.54 19.01 21.93
C PRO A 22 3.12 18.98 21.34
N PRO A 23 2.83 19.76 20.28
CA PRO A 23 1.54 19.73 19.63
C PRO A 23 1.27 18.28 19.23
N ALA A 24 0.20 17.73 19.78
CA ALA A 24 -0.18 16.37 19.57
C ALA A 24 -0.28 16.10 18.08
N SER A 25 0.62 15.29 17.55
CA SER A 25 0.60 14.85 16.17
C SER A 25 -0.69 14.08 15.92
N ARG A 26 -1.64 14.74 15.29
CA ARG A 26 -2.86 14.09 14.84
C ARG A 26 -2.49 13.25 13.63
N CYS A 27 -2.78 11.98 13.68
CA CYS A 27 -2.60 11.06 12.58
C CYS A 27 -3.96 10.64 12.03
N ARG A 28 -3.98 10.30 10.77
CA ARG A 28 -5.15 9.79 10.07
C ARG A 28 -4.84 8.38 9.59
N ALA A 29 -5.68 7.42 9.95
CA ALA A 29 -5.76 6.12 9.33
C ALA A 29 -7.14 5.99 8.68
N GLY A 30 -7.25 5.32 7.55
CA GLY A 30 -8.53 5.12 6.88
C GLY A 30 -8.99 3.68 7.02
N ILE A 31 -10.22 3.46 7.45
CA ILE A 31 -10.87 2.15 7.32
C ILE A 31 -11.72 2.16 6.07
N ILE A 32 -11.49 1.19 5.19
CA ILE A 32 -12.31 0.96 4.02
C ILE A 32 -13.50 0.11 4.44
N SER A 33 -14.69 0.65 4.34
CA SER A 33 -15.94 -0.06 4.62
C SER A 33 -16.82 -0.08 3.38
N ARG A 34 -17.61 -1.13 3.25
CA ARG A 34 -18.65 -1.18 2.21
C ARG A 34 -19.92 -0.60 2.79
N GLY A 35 -20.41 0.51 2.22
CA GLY A 35 -21.68 1.12 2.58
C GLY A 35 -22.87 0.17 2.36
N ARG A 36 -24.02 0.49 2.93
CA ARG A 36 -25.28 -0.28 2.72
C ARG A 36 -25.67 -0.36 1.24
N ASP A 37 -25.31 0.64 0.48
CA ASP A 37 -25.59 0.75 -0.97
C ASP A 37 -24.57 0.00 -1.84
N GLY A 38 -23.65 -0.77 -1.23
CA GLY A 38 -22.59 -1.49 -1.94
C GLY A 38 -21.45 -0.60 -2.41
N ALA A 39 -21.53 0.72 -2.25
CA ALA A 39 -20.45 1.64 -2.56
C ALA A 39 -19.32 1.50 -1.56
N MET A 40 -18.09 1.63 -2.04
CA MET A 40 -16.90 1.62 -1.19
C MET A 40 -16.77 3.00 -0.55
N GLN A 41 -16.73 3.03 0.76
CA GLN A 41 -16.53 4.24 1.55
C GLN A 41 -15.23 4.14 2.35
N CYS A 42 -14.52 5.24 2.41
CA CYS A 42 -13.32 5.35 3.21
C CYS A 42 -13.62 6.24 4.41
N VAL A 43 -13.59 5.67 5.60
CA VAL A 43 -13.82 6.42 6.84
C VAL A 43 -12.48 6.76 7.45
N PRO A 44 -12.11 8.05 7.51
CA PRO A 44 -10.86 8.46 8.11
C PRO A 44 -10.93 8.32 9.64
N LEU A 45 -9.91 7.68 10.21
CA LEU A 45 -9.72 7.61 11.66
C LEU A 45 -8.72 8.68 12.08
N PHE A 46 -9.10 9.50 13.01
CA PHE A 46 -8.22 10.50 13.59
C PHE A 46 -7.79 10.05 14.98
N SER A 47 -6.50 10.10 15.24
CA SER A 47 -5.94 9.73 16.54
C SER A 47 -4.74 10.60 16.90
N ARG A 48 -4.29 10.43 18.13
CA ARG A 48 -3.07 11.03 18.65
C ARG A 48 -2.06 9.92 18.89
N ILE A 49 -0.83 10.12 18.45
CA ILE A 49 0.28 9.25 18.79
C ILE A 49 0.72 9.59 20.22
N LEU A 50 0.78 8.58 21.07
CA LEU A 50 1.18 8.70 22.48
C LEU A 50 2.62 8.28 22.70
N SER A 51 3.06 7.24 22.00
CA SER A 51 4.39 6.64 22.15
C SER A 51 4.85 5.96 20.86
N LEU A 52 6.14 5.89 20.71
CA LEU A 52 6.80 5.20 19.61
C LEU A 52 7.86 4.27 20.18
N PHE A 53 7.82 3.00 19.82
CA PHE A 53 8.77 1.99 20.27
C PHE A 53 9.40 1.26 19.10
N ALA A 54 10.69 0.99 19.20
CA ALA A 54 11.37 0.00 18.38
C ALA A 54 12.04 -1.00 19.30
N GLU A 55 11.58 -2.25 19.26
CA GLU A 55 11.94 -3.29 20.21
C GLU A 55 11.69 -2.85 21.67
N SER A 56 12.73 -2.56 22.44
CA SER A 56 12.64 -2.10 23.84
C SER A 56 12.99 -0.63 24.01
N ASN A 57 13.19 0.12 22.93
CA ASN A 57 13.63 1.52 23.00
C ASN A 57 12.46 2.47 22.73
N ASP A 58 12.33 3.47 23.58
CA ASP A 58 11.46 4.62 23.35
C ASP A 58 12.07 5.53 22.28
N LEU A 59 11.28 5.90 21.28
CA LEU A 59 11.69 6.77 20.19
C LEU A 59 11.02 8.12 20.29
N GLN A 60 11.77 9.19 20.07
CA GLN A 60 11.22 10.54 19.94
C GLN A 60 10.62 10.80 18.55
N PHE A 61 11.12 10.13 17.53
CA PHE A 61 10.62 10.16 16.17
C PHE A 61 10.85 8.82 15.49
N ALA A 62 10.07 8.53 14.47
CA ALA A 62 10.22 7.32 13.67
C ALA A 62 10.05 7.65 12.18
N VAL A 63 10.77 6.90 11.36
CA VAL A 63 10.70 6.95 9.90
C VAL A 63 10.25 5.59 9.36
N PRO A 64 9.56 5.53 8.20
CA PRO A 64 9.21 4.27 7.57
C PRO A 64 10.44 3.41 7.27
N GLY A 65 10.32 2.09 7.43
CA GLY A 65 11.38 1.14 7.04
C GLY A 65 11.73 0.11 8.09
N GLY A 66 11.24 0.23 9.33
CA GLY A 66 11.46 -0.72 10.42
C GLY A 66 10.15 -1.21 11.04
N LEU A 67 10.27 -2.15 11.98
CA LEU A 67 9.17 -2.55 12.84
C LEU A 67 9.06 -1.55 13.99
N ILE A 68 7.98 -0.78 14.01
CA ILE A 68 7.76 0.28 14.99
C ILE A 68 6.43 0.05 15.66
N GLY A 69 6.43 0.02 16.98
CA GLY A 69 5.22 0.03 17.82
C GLY A 69 4.72 1.47 17.98
N VAL A 70 3.50 1.73 17.55
CA VAL A 70 2.87 3.05 17.65
C VAL A 70 1.72 2.98 18.65
N GLY A 71 1.90 3.60 19.81
CA GLY A 71 0.82 3.78 20.78
C GLY A 71 -0.09 4.92 20.36
N THR A 72 -1.39 4.64 20.25
CA THR A 72 -2.39 5.60 19.79
C THR A 72 -3.60 5.63 20.72
N MET A 73 -4.44 6.66 20.60
CA MET A 73 -5.73 6.75 21.28
C MET A 73 -6.90 6.13 20.49
N ILE A 74 -6.61 5.28 19.52
CA ILE A 74 -7.65 4.56 18.77
C ILE A 74 -8.30 3.52 19.68
N ASP A 75 -9.60 3.28 19.48
CA ASP A 75 -10.31 2.19 20.14
C ASP A 75 -9.58 0.86 19.88
N PRO A 76 -9.19 0.12 20.95
CA PRO A 76 -8.51 -1.17 20.81
C PRO A 76 -9.27 -2.20 19.98
N THR A 77 -10.60 -2.09 19.89
CA THR A 77 -11.41 -3.00 19.06
C THR A 77 -11.10 -2.88 17.56
N LEU A 78 -10.65 -1.71 17.10
CA LEU A 78 -10.29 -1.45 15.71
C LEU A 78 -8.91 -2.01 15.36
N THR A 79 -8.03 -2.18 16.34
CA THR A 79 -6.68 -2.73 16.12
C THR A 79 -6.63 -4.26 16.22
N ARG A 80 -7.68 -4.88 16.78
CA ARG A 80 -7.75 -6.33 16.94
C ARG A 80 -8.03 -7.04 15.60
N ALA A 81 -7.55 -8.27 15.50
CA ALA A 81 -7.77 -9.15 14.35
C ALA A 81 -7.34 -8.52 13.02
N ASP A 82 -6.20 -7.84 13.01
CA ASP A 82 -5.54 -7.28 11.82
C ASP A 82 -6.40 -6.31 10.98
N ARG A 83 -7.40 -5.69 11.59
CA ARG A 83 -8.34 -4.79 10.88
C ARG A 83 -7.66 -3.55 10.29
N LEU A 84 -6.53 -3.13 10.85
CA LEU A 84 -5.75 -1.99 10.35
C LEU A 84 -4.60 -2.40 9.42
N VAL A 85 -4.44 -3.68 9.11
CA VAL A 85 -3.42 -4.13 8.15
C VAL A 85 -3.71 -3.52 6.78
N GLY A 86 -2.66 -3.00 6.14
CA GLY A 86 -2.76 -2.34 4.85
C GLY A 86 -3.21 -0.88 4.91
N GLN A 87 -3.47 -0.34 6.09
CA GLN A 87 -3.80 1.09 6.26
C GLN A 87 -2.54 1.93 6.37
N VAL A 88 -2.65 3.19 5.98
CA VAL A 88 -1.53 4.16 6.03
C VAL A 88 -1.76 5.12 7.18
N LEU A 89 -0.75 5.24 8.04
CA LEU A 89 -0.72 6.19 9.14
C LEU A 89 0.14 7.39 8.74
N GLY A 90 -0.38 8.59 8.86
CA GLY A 90 0.36 9.80 8.53
C GLY A 90 -0.23 11.06 9.17
N SER A 91 0.42 12.19 8.99
CA SER A 91 -0.10 13.46 9.46
C SER A 91 -1.32 13.89 8.67
N VAL A 92 -2.23 14.59 9.35
CA VAL A 92 -3.47 15.10 8.73
C VAL A 92 -3.12 16.07 7.60
N GLY A 93 -3.68 15.83 6.42
CA GLY A 93 -3.45 16.65 5.24
C GLY A 93 -2.29 16.22 4.33
N ASN A 94 -1.44 15.28 4.77
CA ASN A 94 -0.29 14.81 4.00
C ASN A 94 -0.37 13.32 3.61
N LEU A 95 -1.55 12.71 3.74
CA LEU A 95 -1.73 11.33 3.31
C LEU A 95 -1.87 11.25 1.79
N PRO A 96 -1.37 10.17 1.18
CA PRO A 96 -1.62 9.88 -0.22
C PRO A 96 -3.11 9.72 -0.52
N GLU A 97 -3.47 9.82 -1.77
CA GLU A 97 -4.83 9.63 -2.25
C GLU A 97 -5.26 8.17 -2.20
N ILE A 98 -6.58 7.94 -2.24
CA ILE A 98 -7.16 6.60 -2.21
C ILE A 98 -7.64 6.25 -3.62
N TYR A 99 -7.07 5.21 -4.18
CA TYR A 99 -7.34 4.77 -5.54
C TYR A 99 -8.27 3.56 -5.59
N THR A 100 -9.21 3.58 -6.53
CA THR A 100 -10.06 2.44 -6.90
C THR A 100 -9.62 1.78 -8.18
N GLU A 101 -9.09 2.57 -9.12
CA GLU A 101 -8.52 2.06 -10.34
C GLU A 101 -7.10 2.62 -10.50
N LEU A 102 -6.20 1.79 -10.98
CA LEU A 102 -4.81 2.16 -11.22
C LEU A 102 -4.46 1.96 -12.69
N GLU A 103 -3.72 2.91 -13.24
CA GLU A 103 -3.02 2.75 -14.50
C GLU A 103 -1.53 2.54 -14.18
N VAL A 104 -1.04 1.35 -14.49
CA VAL A 104 0.31 0.92 -14.12
C VAL A 104 1.14 0.60 -15.35
N SER A 105 2.39 1.03 -15.35
CA SER A 105 3.40 0.49 -16.27
C SER A 105 3.93 -0.80 -15.68
N TYR A 106 3.91 -1.89 -16.45
CA TYR A 106 4.23 -3.19 -15.92
C TYR A 106 5.37 -3.88 -16.67
N TYR A 107 6.12 -4.68 -15.94
CA TYR A 107 7.21 -5.50 -16.45
C TYR A 107 7.00 -6.94 -16.00
N LEU A 108 6.89 -7.85 -16.96
CA LEU A 108 6.71 -9.27 -16.66
C LEU A 108 8.06 -9.98 -16.57
N LEU A 109 8.14 -10.89 -15.62
CA LEU A 109 9.28 -11.80 -15.52
C LEU A 109 9.32 -12.74 -16.72
N ARG A 110 10.52 -13.11 -17.13
CA ARG A 110 10.69 -14.04 -18.25
C ARG A 110 10.22 -15.46 -17.91
N ARG A 111 10.33 -15.87 -16.64
CA ARG A 111 9.99 -17.20 -16.15
C ARG A 111 9.29 -17.09 -14.80
N LEU A 112 8.38 -18.03 -14.53
CA LEU A 112 7.73 -18.15 -13.22
C LEU A 112 8.75 -18.63 -12.18
N LEU A 113 8.76 -17.98 -11.02
CA LEU A 113 9.60 -18.35 -9.90
C LEU A 113 8.90 -19.40 -9.02
N GLY A 114 9.66 -20.40 -8.56
CA GLY A 114 9.20 -21.37 -7.58
C GLY A 114 8.21 -22.43 -8.11
N VAL A 115 8.07 -22.57 -9.42
CA VAL A 115 7.35 -23.70 -10.02
C VAL A 115 8.37 -24.80 -10.31
N LYS A 116 8.29 -25.91 -9.57
CA LYS A 116 9.00 -27.14 -9.93
C LYS A 116 8.19 -27.82 -11.03
N THR A 117 8.68 -27.77 -12.24
CA THR A 117 8.15 -28.56 -13.33
C THR A 117 8.66 -30.00 -13.17
N ALA A 118 7.80 -30.99 -13.41
CA ALA A 118 8.23 -32.38 -13.47
C ALA A 118 9.41 -32.51 -14.44
N GLU A 119 10.31 -33.43 -14.12
CA GLU A 119 11.61 -33.65 -14.77
C GLU A 119 11.70 -33.21 -16.24
N GLY A 120 12.50 -32.21 -16.51
CA GLY A 120 12.95 -31.86 -17.86
C GLY A 120 12.32 -30.64 -18.54
N GLU A 121 11.21 -30.11 -18.08
CA GLU A 121 10.62 -28.90 -18.67
C GLU A 121 11.17 -27.62 -18.03
N LYS A 122 11.63 -26.70 -18.85
CA LYS A 122 12.07 -25.35 -18.48
C LYS A 122 10.89 -24.62 -17.82
N ALA A 123 11.10 -24.02 -16.65
CA ALA A 123 10.12 -23.19 -15.95
C ALA A 123 9.29 -22.35 -16.94
N GLY A 124 7.97 -22.49 -16.87
CA GLY A 124 7.06 -21.94 -17.87
C GLY A 124 7.29 -20.44 -18.10
N LYS A 125 7.24 -20.02 -19.35
CA LYS A 125 7.31 -18.60 -19.72
C LYS A 125 6.07 -17.88 -19.16
N VAL A 126 6.26 -16.73 -18.54
CA VAL A 126 5.14 -15.90 -18.07
C VAL A 126 4.32 -15.44 -19.29
N GLN A 127 3.04 -15.76 -19.30
CA GLN A 127 2.11 -15.33 -20.33
C GLN A 127 1.81 -13.83 -20.18
N LYS A 128 1.55 -13.16 -21.29
CA LYS A 128 1.12 -11.76 -21.31
C LYS A 128 -0.18 -11.59 -20.50
N LEU A 129 -0.38 -10.38 -20.02
CA LEU A 129 -1.63 -10.02 -19.32
C LEU A 129 -2.81 -10.04 -20.29
N ALA A 130 -3.93 -10.56 -19.85
CA ALA A 130 -5.17 -10.60 -20.62
C ALA A 130 -6.24 -9.68 -20.00
N LYS A 131 -7.07 -9.08 -20.84
CA LYS A 131 -8.23 -8.30 -20.36
C LYS A 131 -9.21 -9.22 -19.60
N GLY A 132 -9.71 -8.75 -18.48
CA GLY A 132 -10.62 -9.51 -17.61
C GLY A 132 -9.92 -10.45 -16.62
N GLU A 133 -8.62 -10.59 -16.71
CA GLU A 133 -7.83 -11.42 -15.80
C GLU A 133 -7.84 -10.83 -14.39
N ILE A 134 -7.86 -11.72 -13.37
CA ILE A 134 -7.79 -11.33 -11.97
C ILE A 134 -6.37 -11.63 -11.48
N LEU A 135 -5.73 -10.60 -10.97
CA LEU A 135 -4.39 -10.66 -10.36
C LEU A 135 -4.48 -10.32 -8.88
N MET A 136 -3.53 -10.78 -8.11
CA MET A 136 -3.24 -10.21 -6.81
C MET A 136 -2.21 -9.11 -7.01
N VAL A 137 -2.52 -7.93 -6.51
CA VAL A 137 -1.68 -6.74 -6.56
C VAL A 137 -1.24 -6.40 -5.15
N ASN A 138 0.07 -6.36 -4.94
CA ASN A 138 0.66 -5.96 -3.67
C ASN A 138 1.16 -4.52 -3.82
N ILE A 139 0.62 -3.64 -2.98
CA ILE A 139 0.91 -2.21 -2.96
C ILE A 139 1.29 -1.83 -1.53
N GLY A 140 2.57 -1.48 -1.31
CA GLY A 140 3.07 -1.26 0.05
C GLY A 140 2.82 -2.49 0.94
N SER A 141 2.09 -2.30 2.03
CA SER A 141 1.70 -3.37 2.97
C SER A 141 0.36 -4.05 2.64
N THR A 142 -0.35 -3.56 1.61
CA THR A 142 -1.68 -4.06 1.23
C THR A 142 -1.59 -5.07 0.09
N SER A 143 -2.36 -6.16 0.20
CA SER A 143 -2.58 -7.11 -0.89
C SER A 143 -4.05 -7.05 -1.28
N THR A 144 -4.34 -6.69 -2.52
CA THR A 144 -5.70 -6.60 -3.03
C THR A 144 -5.86 -7.34 -4.35
N GLY A 145 -7.08 -7.80 -4.64
CA GLY A 145 -7.41 -8.31 -5.97
C GLY A 145 -7.51 -7.16 -6.96
N GLY A 146 -6.98 -7.34 -8.15
CA GLY A 146 -7.12 -6.41 -9.25
C GLY A 146 -7.64 -7.09 -10.49
N ARG A 147 -8.68 -6.54 -11.12
CA ARG A 147 -9.17 -7.01 -12.42
C ARG A 147 -8.61 -6.13 -13.52
N ILE A 148 -7.98 -6.72 -14.51
CA ILE A 148 -7.47 -6.00 -15.67
C ILE A 148 -8.62 -5.55 -16.54
N THR A 149 -8.82 -4.24 -16.67
CA THR A 149 -9.87 -3.64 -17.52
C THR A 149 -9.37 -3.38 -18.94
N ALA A 150 -8.14 -2.96 -19.07
CA ALA A 150 -7.49 -2.73 -20.37
C ALA A 150 -5.99 -3.01 -20.29
N VAL A 151 -5.43 -3.47 -21.42
CA VAL A 151 -4.00 -3.67 -21.58
C VAL A 151 -3.57 -2.95 -22.86
N ARG A 152 -2.53 -2.14 -22.74
CA ARG A 152 -1.86 -1.49 -23.89
C ARG A 152 -0.36 -1.74 -23.73
N ALA A 153 0.31 -2.18 -24.77
CA ALA A 153 1.76 -2.44 -24.78
C ALA A 153 2.39 -2.66 -23.36
N ASP A 154 2.85 -1.59 -22.72
CA ASP A 154 3.50 -1.60 -21.41
C ASP A 154 2.63 -1.01 -20.28
N LEU A 155 1.36 -0.67 -20.57
CA LEU A 155 0.41 -0.09 -19.63
C LEU A 155 -0.77 -1.03 -19.42
N ALA A 156 -1.18 -1.20 -18.18
CA ALA A 156 -2.39 -1.93 -17.83
C ALA A 156 -3.27 -1.07 -16.91
N LYS A 157 -4.58 -1.09 -17.17
CA LYS A 157 -5.56 -0.54 -16.24
C LYS A 157 -6.10 -1.66 -15.37
N VAL A 158 -6.07 -1.44 -14.07
CA VAL A 158 -6.46 -2.42 -13.06
C VAL A 158 -7.51 -1.81 -12.15
N ALA A 159 -8.71 -2.38 -12.16
CA ALA A 159 -9.74 -2.06 -11.19
C ALA A 159 -9.50 -2.87 -9.92
N LEU A 160 -9.36 -2.20 -8.80
CA LEU A 160 -9.07 -2.82 -7.50
C LEU A 160 -10.36 -3.33 -6.85
N VAL A 161 -10.28 -4.49 -6.20
CA VAL A 161 -11.39 -5.06 -5.42
C VAL A 161 -11.61 -4.26 -4.12
N ALA A 162 -10.52 -3.84 -3.49
CA ALA A 162 -10.54 -2.95 -2.36
C ALA A 162 -9.69 -1.71 -2.69
N PRO A 163 -10.18 -0.49 -2.40
CA PRO A 163 -9.41 0.73 -2.58
C PRO A 163 -8.12 0.69 -1.78
N VAL A 164 -7.10 1.35 -2.28
CA VAL A 164 -5.78 1.40 -1.64
C VAL A 164 -5.27 2.83 -1.58
N CYS A 165 -4.72 3.21 -0.42
CA CYS A 165 -4.02 4.48 -0.24
C CYS A 165 -2.58 4.32 -0.74
N THR A 166 -2.23 5.04 -1.79
CA THR A 166 -0.91 4.96 -2.42
C THR A 166 -0.59 6.26 -3.15
N ALA A 167 0.64 6.42 -3.61
CA ALA A 167 1.08 7.59 -4.38
C ALA A 167 1.46 7.19 -5.81
N GLU A 168 1.45 8.16 -6.70
CA GLU A 168 2.01 8.00 -8.04
C GLU A 168 3.52 7.71 -7.95
N GLY A 169 4.02 6.86 -8.84
CA GLY A 169 5.42 6.43 -8.85
C GLY A 169 5.73 5.26 -7.90
N GLU A 170 4.80 4.84 -7.05
CA GLU A 170 5.01 3.67 -6.21
C GLU A 170 5.10 2.38 -7.03
N LYS A 171 5.94 1.47 -6.54
CA LYS A 171 6.14 0.16 -7.17
C LYS A 171 5.17 -0.85 -6.60
N ILE A 172 4.61 -1.64 -7.47
CA ILE A 172 3.66 -2.70 -7.14
C ILE A 172 4.16 -4.05 -7.61
N ALA A 173 3.77 -5.11 -6.91
CA ALA A 173 4.03 -6.47 -7.36
C ALA A 173 2.76 -7.10 -7.90
N LEU A 174 2.89 -7.82 -9.01
CA LEU A 174 1.80 -8.49 -9.71
C LEU A 174 1.96 -9.99 -9.56
N SER A 175 0.94 -10.65 -9.02
CA SER A 175 0.92 -12.09 -8.84
C SER A 175 -0.29 -12.71 -9.53
N ARG A 176 -0.08 -13.85 -10.19
CA ARG A 176 -1.11 -14.65 -10.88
C ARG A 176 -1.33 -15.94 -10.12
N ARG A 177 -2.55 -16.41 -10.13
CA ARG A 177 -2.87 -17.72 -9.57
C ARG A 177 -2.47 -18.82 -10.55
N VAL A 178 -1.50 -19.64 -10.13
CA VAL A 178 -1.02 -20.81 -10.87
C VAL A 178 -1.09 -22.01 -9.93
N ASP A 179 -1.77 -23.08 -10.32
CA ASP A 179 -1.92 -24.30 -9.54
C ASP A 179 -2.36 -24.07 -8.09
N LYS A 180 -3.41 -23.25 -7.93
CA LYS A 180 -3.99 -22.86 -6.63
C LYS A 180 -3.09 -21.94 -5.77
N HIS A 181 -1.88 -21.60 -6.21
CA HIS A 181 -0.95 -20.71 -5.51
C HIS A 181 -0.77 -19.36 -6.24
N TRP A 182 -0.61 -18.31 -5.48
CA TRP A 182 -0.25 -17.02 -6.04
C TRP A 182 1.25 -16.99 -6.33
N ARG A 183 1.59 -16.69 -7.58
CA ARG A 183 2.97 -16.65 -8.06
C ARG A 183 3.28 -15.28 -8.63
N LEU A 184 4.41 -14.72 -8.22
CA LEU A 184 4.89 -13.45 -8.76
C LEU A 184 5.16 -13.59 -10.26
N ILE A 185 4.50 -12.77 -11.05
CA ILE A 185 4.66 -12.74 -12.52
C ILE A 185 5.39 -11.49 -13.00
N GLY A 186 5.42 -10.44 -12.19
CA GLY A 186 6.06 -9.19 -12.55
C GLY A 186 5.88 -8.11 -11.52
N TRP A 187 6.32 -6.94 -11.87
CA TRP A 187 6.17 -5.73 -11.07
C TRP A 187 5.74 -4.58 -11.97
N GLY A 188 5.27 -3.51 -11.38
CA GLY A 188 4.85 -2.33 -12.09
C GLY A 188 5.07 -1.07 -11.28
N GLU A 189 4.81 0.07 -11.91
CA GLU A 189 4.87 1.39 -11.30
C GLU A 189 3.56 2.11 -11.58
N ILE A 190 2.99 2.71 -10.56
CA ILE A 190 1.73 3.46 -10.66
C ILE A 190 1.99 4.75 -11.41
N ARG A 191 1.26 4.99 -12.49
CA ARG A 191 1.35 6.23 -13.27
C ARG A 191 0.27 7.22 -12.89
N ARG A 192 -0.95 6.74 -12.74
CA ARG A 192 -2.13 7.51 -12.35
C ARG A 192 -3.27 6.57 -12.00
N GLY A 193 -4.37 7.10 -11.51
CA GLY A 193 -5.55 6.30 -11.21
C GLY A 193 -6.80 7.14 -11.02
N ILE A 194 -7.88 6.45 -10.67
CA ILE A 194 -9.14 7.07 -10.27
C ILE A 194 -9.20 7.03 -8.75
N THR A 195 -9.37 8.19 -8.16
CA THR A 195 -9.39 8.39 -6.71
C THR A 195 -10.82 8.45 -6.17
N ILE A 196 -10.97 8.15 -4.88
CA ILE A 196 -12.18 8.41 -4.10
C ILE A 196 -11.83 9.43 -3.04
N GLU A 197 -12.69 10.43 -2.89
CA GLU A 197 -12.63 11.33 -1.74
C GLU A 197 -13.05 10.58 -0.46
N PRO A 198 -12.32 10.79 0.64
CA PRO A 198 -12.59 10.13 1.92
C PRO A 198 -13.80 10.70 2.65
#